data_8930d2fd4495f054e08b8877f4f3c825
#
_entry.id   8930d2fd4495f054e08b8877f4f3c825
#
_cell.length_a   1.000
_cell.length_b   1.000
_cell.length_c   1.000
_cell.angle_alpha   90.00
_cell.angle_beta   90.00
_cell.angle_gamma   90.00
#
_symmetry.space_group_name_H-M   'P 1'
#
loop_
_entity.id
_entity.type
_entity.pdbx_description
1 polymer ?
#
loop_
_entity_poly.entity_id
_entity_poly.type
_entity_poly.pdbx_seq_one_letter_code
_entity_poly.pdbx_strand_id
1 'polypeptide(L)'
;SRWVSSMVARRPFRSLDTVLAAADDVWWSLDGTDWREAFAHHPRIGEQLSAAAADERARGWSSAEQAGVSTARETVRDALVAANREYEHKFGYIFIVCASGKSAEEILSLARERIGNEPDSELRVAAEEQRKITRLRLEKLLSPERAS
;
A
#
# COMPACT_ATOMS: atom_id res chain seq x y z
N SER A 1 18.23 2.05 4.79
CA SER A 1 17.54 2.85 3.76
C SER A 1 17.93 4.32 3.86
N ARG A 2 18.09 4.95 2.74
CA ARG A 2 18.45 6.39 2.67
C ARG A 2 17.34 7.25 3.27
N TRP A 3 16.09 6.85 3.11
CA TRP A 3 14.98 7.57 3.71
C TRP A 3 15.09 7.61 5.24
N VAL A 4 15.35 6.46 5.85
CA VAL A 4 15.51 6.35 7.31
C VAL A 4 16.67 7.20 7.79
N SER A 5 17.83 7.08 7.17
CA SER A 5 19.02 7.85 7.54
C SER A 5 18.79 9.35 7.43
N SER A 6 18.11 9.78 6.37
CA SER A 6 17.80 11.20 6.15
C SER A 6 16.79 11.73 7.17
N MET A 7 15.79 10.92 7.53
CA MET A 7 14.82 11.30 8.56
C MET A 7 15.49 11.41 9.93
N VAL A 8 16.34 10.45 10.28
CA VAL A 8 17.09 10.48 11.54
C VAL A 8 17.95 11.74 11.64
N ALA A 9 18.59 12.15 10.54
CA ALA A 9 19.44 13.34 10.50
C ALA A 9 18.67 14.63 10.72
N ARG A 10 17.36 14.64 10.46
CA ARG A 10 16.51 15.83 10.63
C ARG A 10 15.90 15.97 12.02
N ARG A 11 16.10 14.98 12.90
CA ARG A 11 15.60 15.06 14.28
C ARG A 11 16.27 16.19 15.07
N PRO A 12 15.61 16.79 16.10
CA PRO A 12 14.26 16.48 16.57
C PRO A 12 13.16 17.13 15.73
N PHE A 13 11.93 16.55 15.82
CA PHE A 13 10.74 17.11 15.17
C PHE A 13 9.83 17.72 16.23
N ARG A 14 9.30 18.90 15.95
CA ARG A 14 8.49 19.67 16.91
C ARG A 14 7.01 19.30 16.91
N SER A 15 6.53 18.70 15.83
CA SER A 15 5.11 18.38 15.68
C SER A 15 4.95 17.27 14.65
N LEU A 16 3.74 16.67 14.62
CA LEU A 16 3.37 15.69 13.60
C LEU A 16 3.48 16.29 12.20
N ASP A 17 2.98 17.52 12.02
CA ASP A 17 3.04 18.20 10.72
C ASP A 17 4.50 18.35 10.23
N THR A 18 5.42 18.65 11.13
CA THR A 18 6.85 18.76 10.80
C THR A 18 7.42 17.40 10.35
N VAL A 19 7.04 16.32 11.02
CA VAL A 19 7.46 14.96 10.64
C VAL A 19 6.93 14.61 9.26
N LEU A 20 5.64 14.87 9.01
CA LEU A 20 5.00 14.55 7.74
C LEU A 20 5.60 15.35 6.58
N ALA A 21 5.86 16.63 6.79
CA ALA A 21 6.50 17.47 5.78
C ALA A 21 7.92 16.99 5.48
N ALA A 22 8.69 16.64 6.50
CA ALA A 22 10.03 16.10 6.33
C ALA A 22 10.02 14.76 5.60
N ALA A 23 9.07 13.90 5.94
CA ALA A 23 8.91 12.60 5.30
C ALA A 23 8.67 12.74 3.80
N ASP A 24 7.79 13.65 3.39
CA ASP A 24 7.52 13.93 1.98
C ASP A 24 8.75 14.52 1.28
N ASP A 25 9.38 15.50 1.89
CA ASP A 25 10.59 16.16 1.37
C ASP A 25 11.70 15.16 1.09
N VAL A 26 12.00 14.33 2.08
CA VAL A 26 13.03 13.29 1.95
C VAL A 26 12.66 12.30 0.85
N TRP A 27 11.39 11.84 0.85
CA TRP A 27 10.91 10.88 -0.13
C TRP A 27 11.12 11.35 -1.57
N TRP A 28 10.70 12.58 -1.85
CA TRP A 28 10.82 13.14 -3.20
C TRP A 28 12.25 13.54 -3.60
N SER A 29 13.16 13.61 -2.63
CA SER A 29 14.58 13.84 -2.91
C SER A 29 15.32 12.58 -3.31
N LEU A 30 14.71 11.41 -3.08
CA LEU A 30 15.29 10.11 -3.42
C LEU A 30 15.11 9.78 -4.91
N ASP A 31 15.82 8.77 -5.37
CA ASP A 31 15.74 8.31 -6.77
C ASP A 31 14.95 7.00 -6.91
N GLY A 32 14.79 6.54 -8.15
CA GLY A 32 14.04 5.33 -8.45
C GLY A 32 14.59 4.07 -7.79
N THR A 33 15.89 4.00 -7.55
CA THR A 33 16.52 2.87 -6.85
C THR A 33 16.05 2.82 -5.40
N ASP A 34 16.02 3.97 -4.73
CA ASP A 34 15.55 4.07 -3.35
C ASP A 34 14.06 3.75 -3.25
N TRP A 35 13.26 4.21 -4.21
CA TRP A 35 11.82 3.91 -4.23
C TRP A 35 11.56 2.42 -4.40
N ARG A 36 12.27 1.76 -5.32
CA ARG A 36 12.14 0.31 -5.54
C ARG A 36 12.55 -0.49 -4.31
N GLU A 37 13.57 -0.06 -3.60
CA GLU A 37 13.98 -0.68 -2.34
C GLU A 37 12.82 -0.64 -1.32
N ALA A 38 12.17 0.51 -1.20
CA ALA A 38 11.02 0.67 -0.30
C ALA A 38 9.86 -0.25 -0.72
N PHE A 39 9.58 -0.37 -2.01
CA PHE A 39 8.50 -1.22 -2.52
C PHE A 39 8.73 -2.69 -2.16
N ALA A 40 9.98 -3.15 -2.13
CA ALA A 40 10.31 -4.54 -1.83
C ALA A 40 9.94 -4.96 -0.40
N HIS A 41 9.71 -4.02 0.50
CA HIS A 41 9.33 -4.31 1.88
C HIS A 41 7.83 -4.51 2.10
N HIS A 42 7.00 -4.30 1.08
CA HIS A 42 5.56 -4.47 1.19
C HIS A 42 5.12 -5.91 0.89
N PRO A 43 4.10 -6.41 1.59
CA PRO A 43 3.47 -7.67 1.19
C PRO A 43 2.65 -7.44 -0.08
N ARG A 44 2.46 -8.49 -0.86
CA ARG A 44 1.57 -8.44 -2.03
C ARG A 44 0.13 -8.21 -1.59
N ILE A 45 -0.63 -7.47 -2.38
CA ILE A 45 -2.00 -7.08 -2.03
C ILE A 45 -2.92 -8.29 -1.77
N GLY A 46 -2.70 -9.42 -2.45
CA GLY A 46 -3.48 -10.65 -2.23
C GLY A 46 -3.34 -11.20 -0.81
N GLU A 47 -2.17 -11.06 -0.19
CA GLU A 47 -1.93 -11.48 1.18
C GLU A 47 -2.69 -10.60 2.17
N GLN A 48 -2.75 -9.30 1.93
CA GLN A 48 -3.51 -8.36 2.75
C GLN A 48 -5.01 -8.66 2.71
N LEU A 49 -5.54 -9.00 1.55
CA LEU A 49 -6.96 -9.33 1.38
C LEU A 49 -7.31 -10.64 2.09
N SER A 50 -6.41 -11.61 2.11
CA SER A 50 -6.62 -12.86 2.85
C SER A 50 -6.73 -12.60 4.36
N ALA A 51 -5.91 -11.73 4.91
CA ALA A 51 -5.98 -11.33 6.31
C ALA A 51 -7.32 -10.63 6.63
N ALA A 52 -7.75 -9.70 5.78
CA ALA A 52 -9.01 -9.00 5.94
C ALA A 52 -10.21 -9.95 5.89
N ALA A 53 -10.19 -10.95 5.02
CA ALA A 53 -11.24 -11.97 4.93
C ALA A 53 -11.33 -12.79 6.21
N ALA A 54 -10.18 -13.14 6.81
CA ALA A 54 -10.16 -13.87 8.08
C ALA A 54 -10.79 -13.04 9.21
N ASP A 55 -10.51 -11.75 9.27
CA ASP A 55 -11.08 -10.84 10.26
C ASP A 55 -12.61 -10.75 10.13
N GLU A 56 -13.12 -10.73 8.92
CA GLU A 56 -14.57 -10.66 8.70
C GLU A 56 -15.28 -11.95 9.07
N ARG A 57 -14.67 -13.10 8.87
CA ARG A 57 -15.21 -14.39 9.34
C ARG A 57 -15.40 -14.40 10.85
N ALA A 58 -14.48 -13.77 11.56
CA ALA A 58 -14.53 -13.69 13.02
C ALA A 58 -15.71 -12.83 13.52
N ARG A 59 -16.36 -12.06 12.65
CA ARG A 59 -17.49 -11.21 13.03
C ARG A 59 -18.83 -11.93 13.08
N GLY A 60 -18.87 -13.26 12.89
CA GLY A 60 -20.06 -14.07 13.15
C GLY A 60 -21.16 -14.02 12.09
N TRP A 61 -20.78 -13.94 10.83
CA TRP A 61 -21.74 -14.01 9.72
C TRP A 61 -22.35 -15.41 9.63
N SER A 62 -23.57 -15.52 9.10
CA SER A 62 -24.21 -16.81 8.86
C SER A 62 -23.45 -17.62 7.81
N SER A 63 -23.59 -18.96 7.87
CA SER A 63 -22.89 -19.86 6.94
C SER A 63 -23.19 -19.56 5.47
N ALA A 64 -24.48 -19.23 5.17
CA ALA A 64 -24.88 -18.90 3.80
C ALA A 64 -24.30 -17.59 3.33
N GLU A 65 -24.31 -16.58 4.18
CA GLU A 65 -23.72 -15.26 3.89
C GLU A 65 -22.21 -15.39 3.70
N GLN A 66 -21.55 -16.13 4.57
CA GLN A 66 -20.11 -16.38 4.49
C GLN A 66 -19.75 -17.09 3.19
N ALA A 67 -20.53 -18.09 2.78
CA ALA A 67 -20.24 -18.86 1.56
C ALA A 67 -20.32 -17.99 0.31
N GLY A 68 -21.38 -17.17 0.19
CA GLY A 68 -21.55 -16.27 -0.96
C GLY A 68 -20.47 -15.21 -1.05
N VAL A 69 -20.19 -14.57 0.07
CA VAL A 69 -19.17 -13.52 0.16
C VAL A 69 -17.78 -14.12 -0.07
N SER A 70 -17.48 -15.30 0.50
CA SER A 70 -16.21 -16.00 0.29
C SER A 70 -15.93 -16.28 -1.17
N THR A 71 -16.93 -16.79 -1.90
CA THR A 71 -16.78 -17.09 -3.34
C THR A 71 -16.47 -15.84 -4.15
N ALA A 72 -17.21 -14.76 -3.91
CA ALA A 72 -16.99 -13.49 -4.60
C ALA A 72 -15.59 -12.93 -4.30
N ARG A 73 -15.16 -13.01 -3.04
CA ARG A 73 -13.85 -12.54 -2.62
C ARG A 73 -12.71 -13.37 -3.18
N GLU A 74 -12.89 -14.68 -3.24
CA GLU A 74 -11.89 -15.57 -3.84
C GLU A 74 -11.70 -15.25 -5.32
N THR A 75 -12.79 -14.97 -6.03
CA THR A 75 -12.73 -14.60 -7.45
C THR A 75 -11.96 -13.30 -7.64
N VAL A 76 -12.27 -12.27 -6.84
CA VAL A 76 -11.58 -10.98 -6.89
C VAL A 76 -10.11 -11.15 -6.46
N ARG A 77 -9.87 -11.91 -5.39
CA ARG A 77 -8.52 -12.17 -4.92
C ARG A 77 -7.67 -12.86 -5.98
N ASP A 78 -8.22 -13.88 -6.65
CA ASP A 78 -7.51 -14.59 -7.72
C ASP A 78 -7.20 -13.67 -8.87
N ALA A 79 -8.13 -12.79 -9.23
CA ALA A 79 -7.92 -11.78 -10.27
C ALA A 79 -6.83 -10.78 -9.86
N LEU A 80 -6.80 -10.40 -8.57
CA LEU A 80 -5.75 -9.52 -8.05
C LEU A 80 -4.38 -10.18 -8.07
N VAL A 81 -4.30 -11.45 -7.70
CA VAL A 81 -3.04 -12.21 -7.77
C VAL A 81 -2.53 -12.25 -9.20
N ALA A 82 -3.42 -12.52 -10.17
CA ALA A 82 -3.06 -12.55 -11.57
C ALA A 82 -2.60 -11.17 -12.06
N ALA A 83 -3.33 -10.11 -11.70
CA ALA A 83 -2.98 -8.73 -12.06
C ALA A 83 -1.64 -8.31 -11.45
N ASN A 84 -1.39 -8.71 -10.20
CA ASN A 84 -0.11 -8.45 -9.54
C ASN A 84 1.06 -9.10 -10.28
N ARG A 85 0.89 -10.35 -10.71
CA ARG A 85 1.94 -11.05 -11.46
C ARG A 85 2.23 -10.36 -12.79
N GLU A 86 1.19 -9.96 -13.48
CA GLU A 86 1.32 -9.23 -14.74
C GLU A 86 2.02 -7.89 -14.53
N TYR A 87 1.64 -7.18 -13.47
CA TYR A 87 2.26 -5.91 -13.09
C TYR A 87 3.75 -6.10 -12.78
N GLU A 88 4.08 -7.07 -11.92
CA GLU A 88 5.47 -7.37 -11.55
C GLU A 88 6.31 -7.77 -12.76
N HIS A 89 5.73 -8.53 -13.67
CA HIS A 89 6.41 -8.95 -14.89
C HIS A 89 6.76 -7.76 -15.78
N LYS A 90 5.84 -6.82 -15.88
CA LYS A 90 6.06 -5.62 -16.73
C LYS A 90 7.02 -4.62 -16.08
N PHE A 91 6.84 -4.32 -14.80
CA PHE A 91 7.55 -3.21 -14.15
C PHE A 91 8.73 -3.64 -13.28
N GLY A 92 8.80 -4.90 -12.86
CA GLY A 92 9.91 -5.43 -12.06
C GLY A 92 9.82 -5.18 -10.56
N TYR A 93 8.71 -4.64 -10.07
CA TYR A 93 8.40 -4.48 -8.65
C TYR A 93 6.92 -4.73 -8.40
N ILE A 94 6.54 -4.97 -7.14
CA ILE A 94 5.16 -5.29 -6.81
C ILE A 94 4.23 -4.09 -6.98
N PHE A 95 2.94 -4.37 -7.19
CA PHE A 95 1.90 -3.35 -7.26
C PHE A 95 1.75 -2.66 -5.90
N ILE A 96 1.99 -1.35 -5.86
CA ILE A 96 1.88 -0.52 -4.67
C ILE A 96 0.62 0.33 -4.78
N VAL A 97 -0.27 0.22 -3.81
CA VAL A 97 -1.50 1.00 -3.75
C VAL A 97 -1.82 1.31 -2.29
N CYS A 98 -2.24 2.55 -2.03
CA CYS A 98 -2.80 2.90 -0.74
C CYS A 98 -4.24 2.38 -0.71
N ALA A 99 -4.44 1.25 -0.01
CA ALA A 99 -5.71 0.53 -0.01
C ALA A 99 -6.77 1.13 0.91
N SER A 100 -6.41 2.11 1.74
CA SER A 100 -7.32 2.73 2.70
C SER A 100 -8.54 3.32 2.00
N GLY A 101 -9.72 2.92 2.43
CA GLY A 101 -10.99 3.41 1.88
C GLY A 101 -11.38 2.83 0.53
N LYS A 102 -10.65 1.83 0.03
CA LYS A 102 -10.92 1.20 -1.27
C LYS A 102 -11.40 -0.23 -1.12
N SER A 103 -12.36 -0.62 -1.97
CA SER A 103 -12.80 -2.01 -2.06
C SER A 103 -11.79 -2.84 -2.86
N ALA A 104 -11.86 -4.16 -2.74
CA ALA A 104 -11.02 -5.07 -3.50
C ALA A 104 -11.24 -4.90 -5.01
N GLU A 105 -12.48 -4.66 -5.43
CA GLU A 105 -12.84 -4.43 -6.83
C GLU A 105 -12.21 -3.13 -7.37
N GLU A 106 -12.22 -2.08 -6.56
CA GLU A 106 -11.58 -0.81 -6.91
C GLU A 106 -10.07 -0.98 -7.08
N ILE A 107 -9.45 -1.71 -6.16
CA ILE A 107 -8.01 -2.01 -6.22
C ILE A 107 -7.68 -2.81 -7.48
N LEU A 108 -8.50 -3.80 -7.82
CA LEU A 108 -8.33 -4.59 -9.04
C LEU A 108 -8.44 -3.72 -10.30
N SER A 109 -9.42 -2.82 -10.34
CA SER A 109 -9.56 -1.87 -11.45
C SER A 109 -8.33 -0.99 -11.61
N LEU A 110 -7.81 -0.49 -10.49
CA LEU A 110 -6.58 0.32 -10.50
C LEU A 110 -5.38 -0.46 -11.01
N ALA A 111 -5.23 -1.71 -10.58
CA ALA A 111 -4.14 -2.56 -11.03
C ALA A 111 -4.17 -2.74 -12.55
N ARG A 112 -5.35 -3.05 -13.10
CA ARG A 112 -5.54 -3.24 -14.54
C ARG A 112 -5.27 -1.97 -15.34
N GLU A 113 -5.72 -0.84 -14.83
CA GLU A 113 -5.48 0.46 -15.44
C GLU A 113 -3.98 0.80 -15.45
N ARG A 114 -3.31 0.60 -14.33
CA ARG A 114 -1.90 0.96 -14.16
C ARG A 114 -0.95 0.08 -14.95
N ILE A 115 -1.33 -1.16 -15.25
CA ILE A 115 -0.53 -2.05 -16.12
C ILE A 115 -0.34 -1.40 -17.51
N GLY A 116 -1.29 -0.59 -17.96
CA GLY A 116 -1.20 0.11 -19.24
C GLY A 116 -0.29 1.34 -19.25
N ASN A 117 0.21 1.77 -18.10
CA ASN A 117 1.02 2.98 -18.02
C ASN A 117 2.45 2.78 -18.56
N GLU A 118 3.06 3.87 -19.01
CA GLU A 118 4.49 3.87 -19.34
C GLU A 118 5.31 3.64 -18.07
N PRO A 119 6.45 2.90 -18.16
CA PRO A 119 7.25 2.57 -16.97
C PRO A 119 7.68 3.77 -16.12
N ASP A 120 8.12 4.85 -16.74
CA ASP A 120 8.54 6.03 -15.99
C ASP A 120 7.38 6.70 -15.26
N SER A 121 6.23 6.78 -15.92
CA SER A 121 5.01 7.34 -15.32
C SER A 121 4.52 6.46 -14.18
N GLU A 122 4.53 5.14 -14.38
CA GLU A 122 4.07 4.20 -13.35
C GLU A 122 4.98 4.21 -12.12
N LEU A 123 6.29 4.36 -12.30
CA LEU A 123 7.21 4.47 -11.17
C LEU A 123 6.83 5.66 -10.26
N ARG A 124 6.47 6.78 -10.85
CA ARG A 124 6.00 7.96 -10.10
C ARG A 124 4.67 7.72 -9.40
N VAL A 125 3.75 7.03 -10.06
CA VAL A 125 2.45 6.67 -9.47
C VAL A 125 2.67 5.76 -8.26
N ALA A 126 3.52 4.74 -8.40
CA ALA A 126 3.86 3.83 -7.31
C ALA A 126 4.52 4.58 -6.15
N ALA A 127 5.43 5.50 -6.44
CA ALA A 127 6.09 6.33 -5.43
C ALA A 127 5.07 7.21 -4.68
N GLU A 128 4.10 7.77 -5.37
CA GLU A 128 3.03 8.57 -4.76
C GLU A 128 2.15 7.72 -3.84
N GLU A 129 1.82 6.49 -4.27
CA GLU A 129 1.04 5.57 -3.42
C GLU A 129 1.83 5.17 -2.18
N GLN A 130 3.13 4.92 -2.31
CA GLN A 130 4.00 4.66 -1.17
C GLN A 130 4.03 5.85 -0.20
N ARG A 131 4.10 7.06 -0.72
CA ARG A 131 4.08 8.28 0.11
C ARG A 131 2.80 8.33 0.94
N LYS A 132 1.65 8.06 0.33
CA LYS A 132 0.37 8.03 1.03
C LYS A 132 0.35 6.99 2.15
N ILE A 133 0.89 5.80 1.88
CA ILE A 133 0.98 4.72 2.87
C ILE A 133 1.86 5.14 4.04
N THR A 134 3.02 5.70 3.76
CA THR A 134 3.97 6.17 4.79
C THR A 134 3.32 7.24 5.65
N ARG A 135 2.61 8.18 5.04
CA ARG A 135 1.91 9.24 5.76
C ARG A 135 0.88 8.68 6.74
N LEU A 136 0.06 7.74 6.27
CA LEU A 136 -0.94 7.09 7.13
C LEU A 136 -0.31 6.34 8.29
N ARG A 137 0.81 5.66 8.05
CA ARG A 137 1.55 4.93 9.11
C ARG A 137 2.13 5.89 10.14
N LEU A 138 2.71 6.99 9.70
CA LEU A 138 3.26 8.00 10.62
C LEU A 138 2.14 8.66 11.44
N GLU A 139 1.02 8.97 10.83
CA GLU A 139 -0.14 9.52 11.53
C GLU A 139 -0.62 8.57 12.62
N LYS A 140 -0.70 7.28 12.30
CA LYS A 140 -1.12 6.25 13.26
C LYS A 140 -0.11 6.10 14.41
N LEU A 141 1.18 6.13 14.12
CA LEU A 141 2.22 5.95 15.13
C LEU A 141 2.33 7.14 16.07
N LEU A 142 2.12 8.34 15.56
CA LEU A 142 2.40 9.58 16.28
C LEU A 142 1.14 10.32 16.74
N SER A 143 -0.04 9.81 16.42
CA SER A 143 -1.30 10.43 16.84
C SER A 143 -1.51 10.27 18.36
N PRO A 144 -1.81 11.35 19.10
CA PRO A 144 -2.13 11.27 20.52
C PRO A 144 -3.31 10.37 20.87
N GLU A 145 -4.26 10.19 19.93
CA GLU A 145 -5.43 9.34 20.11
C GLU A 145 -5.06 7.87 20.32
N ARG A 146 -3.91 7.44 19.87
CA ARG A 146 -3.44 6.08 20.04
C ARG A 146 -2.88 5.79 21.42
N ALA A 147 -2.53 6.81 22.15
CA ALA A 147 -1.96 6.67 23.50
C ALA A 147 -3.02 6.32 24.55
N SER A 148 -4.28 6.37 24.20
CA SER A 148 -5.40 6.07 25.12
C SER A 148 -5.92 4.61 24.99
#